data_df5f9633586c020d4ecfd3bd73fdf1eb
#
_entry.id   df5f9633586c020d4ecfd3bd73fdf1eb
#
_cell.length_a   1.000
_cell.length_b   1.000
_cell.length_c   1.000
_cell.angle_alpha   90.00
_cell.angle_beta   90.00
_cell.angle_gamma   90.00
#
_symmetry.space_group_name_H-M   'P 1'
#
loop_
_entity.id
_entity.type
_entity.pdbx_description
1 polymer ?
#
loop_
_entity_poly.entity_id
_entity_poly.type
_entity_poly.pdbx_seq_one_letter_code
_entity_poly.pdbx_strand_id
1 'polypeptide(L)'
;MSEQEKNILPEEEVPETAETVEETTAEAPEEVTYTLTAEQMAQMEQIAKSAAEQNDKYLRLAAEYDNYRKRTQREKDALNGDIKAYIIGEILPVIDNFERASSNAAADYETYKKGIEMIFTQFADIFKKLGVEPFGEVGEPFDPMMHNAVMHIDSEDFEESVVAQVFAKGYKLGDK
;
A
#
# COMPACT_ATOMS: atom_id res chain seq x y z
N MET A 1 31.75 -16.60 -0.77
CA MET A 1 31.65 -17.27 0.51
C MET A 1 30.37 -16.68 1.13
N SER A 2 29.17 -17.16 0.78
CA SER A 2 28.50 -18.41 1.19
C SER A 2 28.21 -18.41 2.68
N GLU A 3 26.93 -18.25 3.00
CA GLU A 3 26.26 -19.21 3.86
C GLU A 3 24.75 -18.96 3.81
N GLN A 4 24.09 -19.97 3.27
CA GLN A 4 22.65 -20.13 3.25
C GLN A 4 22.24 -20.69 4.60
N GLU A 5 21.48 -19.96 5.39
CA GLU A 5 20.78 -20.51 6.55
C GLU A 5 19.54 -21.27 6.10
N LYS A 6 19.65 -22.57 6.19
CA LYS A 6 18.63 -23.58 6.02
C LYS A 6 17.79 -23.61 7.32
N ASN A 7 16.56 -23.10 7.27
CA ASN A 7 15.60 -23.22 8.35
C ASN A 7 15.07 -24.66 8.40
N ILE A 8 15.54 -25.44 9.37
CA ILE A 8 15.12 -26.83 9.64
C ILE A 8 14.04 -26.75 10.73
N LEU A 9 12.82 -27.16 10.39
CA LEU A 9 11.76 -27.42 11.34
C LEU A 9 12.09 -28.67 12.17
N PRO A 10 11.81 -28.71 13.48
CA PRO A 10 12.08 -29.90 14.28
C PRO A 10 11.06 -31.01 13.99
N GLU A 11 11.59 -32.20 13.70
CA GLU A 11 10.84 -33.47 13.66
C GLU A 11 10.38 -33.81 15.08
N GLU A 12 9.06 -33.93 15.28
CA GLU A 12 8.49 -34.56 16.48
C GLU A 12 8.74 -36.06 16.45
N GLU A 13 9.49 -36.56 17.41
CA GLU A 13 9.67 -37.99 17.68
C GLU A 13 8.35 -38.58 18.13
N VAL A 14 7.87 -39.56 17.37
CA VAL A 14 6.76 -40.45 17.76
C VAL A 14 7.33 -41.61 18.54
N PRO A 15 6.91 -41.88 19.78
CA PRO A 15 7.40 -43.06 20.51
C PRO A 15 6.76 -44.32 19.95
N GLU A 16 7.62 -45.24 19.54
CA GLU A 16 7.31 -46.62 19.10
C GLU A 16 6.96 -47.49 20.33
N THR A 17 5.64 -47.59 20.62
CA THR A 17 5.15 -48.60 21.54
C THR A 17 4.57 -49.74 20.73
N ALA A 18 5.31 -50.84 20.65
CA ALA A 18 4.86 -52.11 20.15
C ALA A 18 3.81 -52.69 21.13
N GLU A 19 2.53 -52.54 20.82
CA GLU A 19 1.45 -53.32 21.42
C GLU A 19 0.96 -54.35 20.43
N THR A 20 1.00 -55.59 20.89
CA THR A 20 0.53 -56.84 20.29
C THR A 20 -0.92 -56.68 19.84
N VAL A 21 -1.14 -56.69 18.53
CA VAL A 21 -2.50 -56.69 17.97
C VAL A 21 -3.08 -58.09 18.11
N GLU A 22 -4.00 -58.29 19.07
CA GLU A 22 -4.92 -59.40 19.07
C GLU A 22 -5.83 -59.26 17.84
N GLU A 23 -5.86 -60.31 17.04
CA GLU A 23 -6.67 -60.48 15.84
C GLU A 23 -8.15 -60.52 16.21
N THR A 24 -8.78 -59.31 16.33
CA THR A 24 -10.23 -59.22 16.43
C THR A 24 -10.79 -59.35 15.03
N THR A 25 -11.47 -60.48 14.79
CA THR A 25 -12.28 -60.72 13.59
C THR A 25 -13.21 -59.53 13.36
N ALA A 26 -12.88 -58.70 12.36
CA ALA A 26 -13.70 -57.60 11.91
C ALA A 26 -14.98 -58.19 11.27
N GLU A 27 -16.10 -58.03 11.95
CA GLU A 27 -17.42 -58.14 11.32
C GLU A 27 -17.49 -57.15 10.18
N ALA A 28 -17.81 -57.64 8.98
CA ALA A 28 -18.02 -56.79 7.80
C ALA A 28 -19.09 -55.74 8.14
N PRO A 29 -18.92 -54.47 7.74
CA PRO A 29 -19.92 -53.42 8.00
C PRO A 29 -21.24 -53.85 7.37
N GLU A 30 -22.30 -53.94 8.20
CA GLU A 30 -23.66 -54.15 7.71
C GLU A 30 -23.99 -53.09 6.65
N GLU A 31 -24.28 -53.54 5.41
CA GLU A 31 -24.75 -52.65 4.35
C GLU A 31 -26.11 -52.08 4.76
N VAL A 32 -26.12 -50.87 5.26
CA VAL A 32 -27.37 -50.14 5.57
C VAL A 32 -27.99 -49.68 4.24
N THR A 33 -28.93 -50.48 3.75
CA THR A 33 -29.70 -50.10 2.54
C THR A 33 -30.85 -49.19 2.93
N TYR A 34 -30.82 -47.95 2.41
CA TYR A 34 -31.91 -46.98 2.53
C TYR A 34 -32.86 -47.14 1.33
N THR A 35 -34.14 -47.42 1.60
CA THR A 35 -35.18 -47.39 0.56
C THR A 35 -35.75 -45.97 0.45
N LEU A 36 -35.51 -45.30 -0.66
CA LEU A 36 -36.06 -43.98 -0.95
C LEU A 36 -37.39 -44.13 -1.68
N THR A 37 -38.37 -43.27 -1.34
CA THR A 37 -39.62 -43.18 -2.11
C THR A 37 -39.36 -42.45 -3.44
N ALA A 38 -40.23 -42.62 -4.44
CA ALA A 38 -40.14 -41.96 -5.72
C ALA A 38 -40.14 -40.40 -5.57
N GLU A 39 -40.87 -39.87 -4.59
CA GLU A 39 -40.93 -38.45 -4.29
C GLU A 39 -39.59 -37.94 -3.72
N GLN A 40 -38.96 -38.71 -2.83
CA GLN A 40 -37.64 -38.36 -2.27
C GLN A 40 -36.55 -38.38 -3.36
N MET A 41 -36.60 -39.33 -4.27
CA MET A 41 -35.69 -39.39 -5.42
C MET A 41 -35.82 -38.14 -6.29
N ALA A 42 -37.06 -37.75 -6.64
CA ALA A 42 -37.30 -36.55 -7.44
C ALA A 42 -36.82 -35.24 -6.73
N GLN A 43 -37.02 -35.17 -5.40
CA GLN A 43 -36.49 -34.02 -4.63
C GLN A 43 -34.97 -33.99 -4.61
N MET A 44 -34.30 -35.13 -4.43
CA MET A 44 -32.84 -35.24 -4.47
C MET A 44 -32.27 -34.81 -5.84
N GLU A 45 -32.89 -35.26 -6.93
CA GLU A 45 -32.50 -34.86 -8.29
C GLU A 45 -32.65 -33.34 -8.48
N GLN A 46 -33.75 -32.76 -7.99
CA GLN A 46 -33.95 -31.30 -8.09
C GLN A 46 -32.91 -30.51 -7.28
N ILE A 47 -32.61 -30.99 -6.06
CA ILE A 47 -31.56 -30.38 -5.21
C ILE A 47 -30.21 -30.53 -5.89
N ALA A 48 -29.85 -31.69 -6.41
CA ALA A 48 -28.59 -31.91 -7.11
C ALA A 48 -28.46 -31.02 -8.33
N LYS A 49 -29.53 -30.85 -9.13
CA LYS A 49 -29.55 -29.96 -10.28
C LYS A 49 -29.37 -28.49 -9.89
N SER A 50 -30.10 -28.02 -8.87
CA SER A 50 -29.97 -26.64 -8.37
C SER A 50 -28.57 -26.39 -7.78
N ALA A 51 -27.99 -27.34 -7.08
CA ALA A 51 -26.62 -27.24 -6.55
C ALA A 51 -25.58 -27.16 -7.69
N ALA A 52 -25.73 -27.95 -8.75
CA ALA A 52 -24.86 -27.88 -9.91
C ALA A 52 -24.96 -26.51 -10.61
N GLU A 53 -26.17 -25.99 -10.84
CA GLU A 53 -26.40 -24.67 -11.42
C GLU A 53 -25.81 -23.53 -10.57
N GLN A 54 -25.91 -23.63 -9.24
CA GLN A 54 -25.30 -22.67 -8.32
C GLN A 54 -23.77 -22.76 -8.34
N ASN A 55 -23.22 -23.96 -8.38
CA ASN A 55 -21.78 -24.17 -8.48
C ASN A 55 -21.21 -23.58 -9.78
N ASP A 56 -21.89 -23.80 -10.91
CA ASP A 56 -21.48 -23.22 -12.19
C ASP A 56 -21.51 -21.68 -12.16
N LYS A 57 -22.56 -21.08 -11.57
CA LYS A 57 -22.63 -19.63 -11.36
C LYS A 57 -21.50 -19.11 -10.47
N TYR A 58 -21.20 -19.85 -9.40
CA TYR A 58 -20.10 -19.52 -8.50
C TYR A 58 -18.75 -19.55 -9.20
N LEU A 59 -18.47 -20.61 -9.95
CA LEU A 59 -17.21 -20.76 -10.68
C LEU A 59 -17.04 -19.65 -11.73
N ARG A 60 -18.13 -19.30 -12.44
CA ARG A 60 -18.11 -18.21 -13.40
C ARG A 60 -17.85 -16.87 -12.71
N LEU A 61 -18.56 -16.60 -11.61
CA LEU A 61 -18.38 -15.37 -10.85
C LEU A 61 -16.95 -15.26 -10.27
N ALA A 62 -16.39 -16.36 -9.78
CA ALA A 62 -15.01 -16.41 -9.29
C ALA A 62 -14.01 -16.08 -10.41
N ALA A 63 -14.20 -16.63 -11.60
CA ALA A 63 -13.36 -16.33 -12.75
C ALA A 63 -13.49 -14.85 -13.21
N GLU A 64 -14.72 -14.31 -13.25
CA GLU A 64 -14.97 -12.90 -13.57
C GLU A 64 -14.31 -11.97 -12.54
N TYR A 65 -14.41 -12.31 -11.24
CA TYR A 65 -13.77 -11.56 -10.16
C TYR A 65 -12.24 -11.57 -10.26
N ASP A 66 -11.64 -12.72 -10.55
CA ASP A 66 -10.19 -12.82 -10.72
C ASP A 66 -9.70 -11.98 -11.92
N ASN A 67 -10.44 -12.04 -13.04
CA ASN A 67 -10.16 -11.20 -14.20
C ASN A 67 -10.32 -9.70 -13.88
N TYR A 68 -11.37 -9.32 -13.15
CA TYR A 68 -11.58 -7.96 -12.71
C TYR A 68 -10.42 -7.47 -11.83
N ARG A 69 -10.02 -8.28 -10.83
CA ARG A 69 -8.91 -7.97 -9.93
C ARG A 69 -7.59 -7.74 -10.68
N LYS A 70 -7.28 -8.62 -11.63
CA LYS A 70 -6.08 -8.50 -12.47
C LYS A 70 -6.11 -7.26 -13.35
N ARG A 71 -7.27 -6.95 -13.93
CA ARG A 71 -7.44 -5.73 -14.73
C ARG A 71 -7.29 -4.48 -13.88
N THR A 72 -7.99 -4.38 -12.76
CA THR A 72 -7.91 -3.23 -11.85
C THR A 72 -6.50 -3.00 -11.32
N GLN A 73 -5.74 -4.07 -11.04
CA GLN A 73 -4.34 -3.93 -10.64
C GLN A 73 -3.50 -3.31 -11.75
N ARG A 74 -3.65 -3.78 -12.99
CA ARG A 74 -2.92 -3.21 -14.15
C ARG A 74 -3.28 -1.74 -14.39
N GLU A 75 -4.58 -1.39 -14.26
CA GLU A 75 -5.06 -0.01 -14.40
C GLU A 75 -4.45 0.90 -13.31
N LYS A 76 -4.38 0.43 -12.06
CA LYS A 76 -3.71 1.16 -10.97
C LYS A 76 -2.22 1.33 -11.22
N ASP A 77 -1.52 0.30 -11.69
CA ASP A 77 -0.09 0.37 -11.97
C ASP A 77 0.20 1.33 -13.13
N ALA A 78 -0.61 1.30 -14.18
CA ALA A 78 -0.53 2.26 -15.30
C ALA A 78 -0.78 3.69 -14.82
N LEU A 79 -1.86 3.94 -14.05
CA LEU A 79 -2.17 5.25 -13.50
C LEU A 79 -1.03 5.79 -12.62
N ASN A 80 -0.44 4.95 -11.77
CA ASN A 80 0.72 5.33 -10.96
C ASN A 80 1.94 5.71 -11.84
N GLY A 81 2.12 5.02 -12.97
CA GLY A 81 3.14 5.34 -13.97
C GLY A 81 2.90 6.72 -14.59
N ASP A 82 1.68 6.98 -15.03
CA ASP A 82 1.27 8.24 -15.67
C ASP A 82 1.41 9.42 -14.71
N ILE A 83 0.99 9.25 -13.45
CA ILE A 83 1.13 10.29 -12.40
C ILE A 83 2.60 10.62 -12.16
N LYS A 84 3.47 9.61 -12.04
CA LYS A 84 4.91 9.83 -11.87
C LYS A 84 5.51 10.54 -13.07
N ALA A 85 5.16 10.14 -14.28
CA ALA A 85 5.62 10.77 -15.51
C ALA A 85 5.19 12.24 -15.57
N TYR A 86 3.95 12.54 -15.20
CA TYR A 86 3.43 13.90 -15.13
C TYR A 86 4.22 14.76 -14.13
N ILE A 87 4.42 14.29 -12.90
CA ILE A 87 5.16 15.00 -11.86
C ILE A 87 6.61 15.26 -12.31
N ILE A 88 7.27 14.24 -12.85
CA ILE A 88 8.64 14.37 -13.36
C ILE A 88 8.68 15.41 -14.49
N GLY A 89 7.72 15.37 -15.42
CA GLY A 89 7.62 16.34 -16.51
C GLY A 89 7.51 17.80 -16.04
N GLU A 90 6.79 18.04 -14.93
CA GLU A 90 6.70 19.38 -14.33
C GLU A 90 8.00 19.81 -13.64
N ILE A 91 8.80 18.89 -13.11
CA ILE A 91 10.05 19.17 -12.39
C ILE A 91 11.24 19.35 -13.35
N LEU A 92 11.28 18.64 -14.47
CA LEU A 92 12.40 18.69 -15.41
C LEU A 92 12.81 20.12 -15.83
N PRO A 93 11.88 21.06 -16.14
CA PRO A 93 12.26 22.41 -16.49
C PRO A 93 12.99 23.18 -15.37
N VAL A 94 12.75 22.80 -14.10
CA VAL A 94 13.48 23.39 -12.96
C VAL A 94 14.93 22.94 -12.96
N ILE A 95 15.16 21.65 -13.24
CA ILE A 95 16.51 21.07 -13.36
C ILE A 95 17.27 21.76 -14.49
N ASP A 96 16.65 21.93 -15.66
CA ASP A 96 17.24 22.62 -16.80
C ASP A 96 17.63 24.07 -16.46
N ASN A 97 16.80 24.76 -15.67
CA ASN A 97 17.08 26.10 -15.21
C ASN A 97 18.23 26.14 -14.18
N PHE A 98 18.35 25.15 -13.31
CA PHE A 98 19.50 25.01 -12.41
C PHE A 98 20.79 24.75 -13.18
N GLU A 99 20.78 23.86 -14.16
CA GLU A 99 21.95 23.61 -15.02
C GLU A 99 22.39 24.86 -15.75
N ARG A 100 21.44 25.65 -16.29
CA ARG A 100 21.72 26.93 -16.94
C ARG A 100 22.29 27.95 -15.98
N ALA A 101 21.74 28.07 -14.76
CA ALA A 101 22.28 28.99 -13.75
C ALA A 101 23.69 28.58 -13.31
N SER A 102 23.93 27.29 -13.13
CA SER A 102 25.24 26.72 -12.77
C SER A 102 26.29 26.95 -13.87
N SER A 103 25.89 26.85 -15.13
CA SER A 103 26.79 27.05 -16.28
C SER A 103 27.21 28.53 -16.46
N ASN A 104 26.46 29.50 -15.91
CA ASN A 104 26.71 30.92 -15.94
C ASN A 104 27.57 31.43 -14.76
N ALA A 105 28.58 30.67 -14.36
CA ALA A 105 29.46 30.96 -13.22
C ALA A 105 30.23 32.29 -13.38
N ALA A 106 30.22 32.93 -14.56
CA ALA A 106 30.81 34.24 -14.83
C ALA A 106 29.85 35.44 -14.59
N ALA A 107 28.58 35.17 -14.24
CA ALA A 107 27.63 36.24 -13.90
C ALA A 107 28.02 36.91 -12.56
N ASP A 108 27.71 38.21 -12.45
CA ASP A 108 27.85 38.89 -11.16
C ASP A 108 26.93 38.26 -10.12
N TYR A 109 27.25 38.47 -8.85
CA TYR A 109 26.51 37.88 -7.72
C TYR A 109 25.02 38.22 -7.75
N GLU A 110 24.64 39.44 -8.08
CA GLU A 110 23.26 39.89 -8.08
C GLU A 110 22.44 39.19 -9.19
N THR A 111 23.02 39.04 -10.36
CA THR A 111 22.40 38.32 -11.48
C THR A 111 22.23 36.84 -11.15
N TYR A 112 23.23 36.22 -10.52
CA TYR A 112 23.15 34.82 -10.09
C TYR A 112 22.07 34.66 -9.02
N LYS A 113 22.05 35.50 -7.99
CA LYS A 113 21.04 35.46 -6.91
C LYS A 113 19.62 35.60 -7.48
N LYS A 114 19.39 36.54 -8.37
CA LYS A 114 18.09 36.73 -9.03
C LYS A 114 17.68 35.49 -9.84
N GLY A 115 18.62 34.83 -10.51
CA GLY A 115 18.40 33.59 -11.24
C GLY A 115 17.92 32.47 -10.31
N ILE A 116 18.56 32.30 -9.15
CA ILE A 116 18.16 31.32 -8.15
C ILE A 116 16.78 31.65 -7.55
N GLU A 117 16.48 32.91 -7.27
CA GLU A 117 15.16 33.32 -6.78
C GLU A 117 14.03 32.99 -7.78
N MET A 118 14.30 33.19 -9.07
CA MET A 118 13.35 32.81 -10.13
C MET A 118 13.12 31.30 -10.20
N ILE A 119 14.17 30.50 -10.05
CA ILE A 119 14.07 29.02 -10.02
C ILE A 119 13.26 28.56 -8.79
N PHE A 120 13.51 29.18 -7.63
CA PHE A 120 12.76 28.88 -6.41
C PHE A 120 11.26 29.21 -6.57
N THR A 121 10.95 30.37 -7.17
CA THR A 121 9.56 30.74 -7.46
C THR A 121 8.89 29.76 -8.40
N GLN A 122 9.57 29.34 -9.47
CA GLN A 122 9.06 28.33 -10.40
C GLN A 122 8.78 27.00 -9.69
N PHE A 123 9.66 26.60 -8.77
CA PHE A 123 9.47 25.37 -8.01
C PHE A 123 8.24 25.46 -7.07
N ALA A 124 8.07 26.61 -6.42
CA ALA A 124 6.90 26.88 -5.59
C ALA A 124 5.58 26.86 -6.40
N ASP A 125 5.61 27.43 -7.61
CA ASP A 125 4.46 27.42 -8.52
C ASP A 125 4.08 26.00 -8.97
N ILE A 126 5.08 25.14 -9.22
CA ILE A 126 4.84 23.71 -9.54
C ILE A 126 4.18 23.01 -8.35
N PHE A 127 4.65 23.22 -7.13
CA PHE A 127 4.03 22.63 -5.95
C PHE A 127 2.59 23.07 -5.80
N LYS A 128 2.32 24.37 -5.97
CA LYS A 128 0.96 24.89 -5.95
C LYS A 128 0.07 24.27 -7.04
N LYS A 129 0.59 24.09 -8.25
CA LYS A 129 -0.10 23.43 -9.37
C LYS A 129 -0.41 21.97 -9.04
N LEU A 130 0.49 21.28 -8.33
CA LEU A 130 0.29 19.89 -7.87
C LEU A 130 -0.61 19.79 -6.65
N GLY A 131 -1.10 20.90 -6.10
CA GLY A 131 -1.95 20.93 -4.91
C GLY A 131 -1.18 20.72 -3.60
N VAL A 132 0.14 20.99 -3.62
CA VAL A 132 1.00 20.96 -2.43
C VAL A 132 1.02 22.34 -1.81
N GLU A 133 0.64 22.45 -0.55
CA GLU A 133 0.64 23.70 0.21
C GLU A 133 1.66 23.62 1.35
N PRO A 134 2.51 24.66 1.53
CA PRO A 134 3.39 24.73 2.69
C PRO A 134 2.58 25.03 3.94
N PHE A 135 3.03 24.52 5.09
CA PHE A 135 2.50 24.84 6.42
C PHE A 135 3.62 24.88 7.45
N GLY A 136 3.31 25.33 8.64
CA GLY A 136 4.27 25.49 9.74
C GLY A 136 4.98 26.83 9.65
N GLU A 137 4.30 27.91 10.05
CA GLU A 137 4.90 29.22 10.21
C GLU A 137 5.17 29.50 11.70
N VAL A 138 6.13 30.40 11.97
CA VAL A 138 6.43 30.85 13.33
C VAL A 138 5.22 31.60 13.88
N GLY A 139 4.74 31.24 15.08
CA GLY A 139 3.56 31.80 15.72
C GLY A 139 2.27 31.01 15.46
N GLU A 140 2.28 29.97 14.62
CA GLU A 140 1.13 29.09 14.46
C GLU A 140 0.94 28.20 15.70
N PRO A 141 -0.32 27.81 16.04
CA PRO A 141 -0.58 26.83 17.08
C PRO A 141 0.11 25.49 16.76
N PHE A 142 0.79 24.91 17.72
CA PHE A 142 1.43 23.62 17.55
C PHE A 142 0.37 22.50 17.51
N ASP A 143 0.33 21.74 16.42
CA ASP A 143 -0.52 20.55 16.25
C ASP A 143 0.36 19.30 16.19
N PRO A 144 0.27 18.39 17.19
CA PRO A 144 1.05 17.15 17.23
C PRO A 144 0.79 16.20 16.05
N MET A 145 -0.35 16.33 15.36
CA MET A 145 -0.69 15.50 14.20
C MET A 145 0.00 15.97 12.91
N MET A 146 0.36 17.24 12.87
CA MET A 146 0.95 17.87 11.67
C MET A 146 2.40 18.29 11.87
N HIS A 147 2.79 18.66 13.09
CA HIS A 147 4.11 19.20 13.41
C HIS A 147 4.96 18.18 14.14
N ASN A 148 6.23 18.08 13.78
CA ASN A 148 7.21 17.26 14.51
C ASN A 148 8.04 18.17 15.42
N ALA A 149 7.83 18.10 16.74
CA ALA A 149 8.59 18.87 17.72
C ALA A 149 9.99 18.28 17.87
N VAL A 150 11.01 19.12 17.67
CA VAL A 150 12.43 18.75 17.86
C VAL A 150 12.88 19.09 19.28
N MET A 151 12.41 20.23 19.81
CA MET A 151 12.72 20.69 21.16
C MET A 151 11.61 21.58 21.72
N HIS A 152 11.56 21.71 23.02
CA HIS A 152 10.74 22.68 23.72
C HIS A 152 11.62 23.87 24.14
N ILE A 153 11.12 25.09 23.96
CA ILE A 153 11.80 26.33 24.32
C ILE A 153 10.85 27.15 25.19
N ASP A 154 11.29 27.51 26.36
CA ASP A 154 10.60 28.50 27.20
C ASP A 154 10.96 29.90 26.67
N SER A 155 9.97 30.63 26.17
CA SER A 155 10.13 31.97 25.61
C SER A 155 9.03 32.90 26.12
N GLU A 156 9.41 34.10 26.52
CA GLU A 156 8.46 35.14 26.91
C GLU A 156 7.79 35.80 25.69
N ASP A 157 8.31 35.56 24.48
CA ASP A 157 7.83 36.17 23.24
C ASP A 157 6.66 35.44 22.60
N PHE A 158 6.38 34.21 23.03
CA PHE A 158 5.34 33.36 22.45
C PHE A 158 4.37 32.84 23.50
N GLU A 159 3.12 32.64 23.10
CA GLU A 159 2.11 31.98 23.91
C GLU A 159 2.43 30.48 24.08
N GLU A 160 1.78 29.82 25.02
CA GLU A 160 1.93 28.38 25.23
C GLU A 160 1.48 27.59 23.99
N SER A 161 2.21 26.52 23.65
CA SER A 161 1.89 25.59 22.58
C SER A 161 1.85 26.22 21.16
N VAL A 162 2.78 27.12 20.86
CA VAL A 162 2.99 27.68 19.51
C VAL A 162 4.33 27.24 18.92
N VAL A 163 4.44 27.33 17.60
CA VAL A 163 5.68 27.10 16.86
C VAL A 163 6.60 28.30 17.03
N ALA A 164 7.60 28.17 17.89
CA ALA A 164 8.57 29.25 18.15
C ALA A 164 9.65 29.37 17.05
N GLN A 165 10.04 28.23 16.46
CA GLN A 165 11.04 28.19 15.39
C GLN A 165 10.76 27.05 14.42
N VAL A 166 10.93 27.32 13.12
CA VAL A 166 10.77 26.33 12.06
C VAL A 166 12.15 25.94 11.53
N PHE A 167 12.56 24.69 11.73
CA PHE A 167 13.80 24.14 11.19
C PHE A 167 13.62 23.62 9.75
N ALA A 168 12.44 23.01 9.48
CA ALA A 168 12.05 22.55 8.15
C ALA A 168 10.57 22.83 7.94
N LYS A 169 10.23 23.37 6.76
CA LYS A 169 8.83 23.61 6.39
C LYS A 169 8.12 22.29 6.16
N GLY A 170 6.88 22.19 6.64
CA GLY A 170 5.96 21.11 6.30
C GLY A 170 5.26 21.38 4.97
N TYR A 171 4.82 20.31 4.32
CA TYR A 171 4.04 20.39 3.10
C TYR A 171 2.88 19.41 3.19
N LYS A 172 1.69 19.83 2.79
CA LYS A 172 0.50 18.98 2.73
C LYS A 172 0.02 18.83 1.30
N LEU A 173 -0.49 17.67 0.97
CA LEU A 173 -1.11 17.36 -0.32
C LEU A 173 -2.56 16.93 -0.07
N GLY A 174 -3.52 17.84 -0.29
CA GLY A 174 -4.90 17.64 0.10
C GLY A 174 -5.02 17.42 1.61
N ASP A 175 -5.59 16.28 2.01
CA ASP A 175 -5.79 15.90 3.43
C ASP A 175 -4.60 15.11 4.04
N LYS A 176 -3.50 14.98 3.30
CA LYS A 176 -2.29 14.22 3.71
C LYS A 176 -1.11 15.12 3.97
#